data_8aeb357496b741c0ea4a58fd25d6ad5c
#
_entry.id   8aeb357496b741c0ea4a58fd25d6ad5c
#
_cell.length_a   1.000
_cell.length_b   1.000
_cell.length_c   1.000
_cell.angle_alpha   90.00
_cell.angle_beta   90.00
_cell.angle_gamma   90.00
#
_symmetry.space_group_name_H-M   'P 1'
#
loop_
_entity.id
_entity.type
_entity.pdbx_description
1 polymer ?
#
loop_
_entity_poly.entity_id
_entity_poly.type
_entity_poly.pdbx_seq_one_letter_code
_entity_poly.pdbx_strand_id
1 'polypeptide(L)'
;PMEQLILKMDDKSDVNVIAASAYNFRIELVKKVGKSDIPGLIDISHCMADRFGTQALLTKTNIPKYFNSETLPFLARYKGEIIGYIIGVPLEYFKQESWAHFDVNLSKKNTLYTYAFVVNSKYRGKGGYGKTLKRIYINWAKKQKYTYVTGHVEQGIARRFHARTEIVKVFPEWYGLKTPFEYYRRS
;
A
#
# COMPACT_ATOMS: atom_id res chain seq x y z
N PRO A 1 0.85 -26.74 4.37
CA PRO A 1 1.42 -25.83 5.32
C PRO A 1 2.17 -24.70 4.65
N MET A 2 2.24 -23.59 5.34
CA MET A 2 2.83 -22.34 4.83
C MET A 2 4.30 -22.46 4.42
N GLU A 3 5.06 -23.21 5.17
CA GLU A 3 6.48 -23.47 4.85
C GLU A 3 6.66 -24.14 3.50
N GLN A 4 5.76 -25.06 3.14
CA GLN A 4 5.77 -25.71 1.84
C GLN A 4 5.39 -24.75 0.70
N LEU A 5 4.50 -23.77 0.96
CA LEU A 5 4.15 -22.74 -0.01
C LEU A 5 5.36 -21.83 -0.30
N ILE A 6 6.10 -21.44 0.74
CA ILE A 6 7.29 -20.61 0.59
C ILE A 6 8.40 -21.36 -0.13
N LEU A 7 8.59 -22.65 0.15
CA LEU A 7 9.58 -23.49 -0.55
C LEU A 7 9.28 -23.62 -2.04
N LYS A 8 8.00 -23.50 -2.46
CA LYS A 8 7.59 -23.56 -3.87
C LYS A 8 7.63 -22.21 -4.58
N MET A 9 7.90 -21.11 -3.85
CA MET A 9 7.99 -19.79 -4.46
C MET A 9 9.30 -19.63 -5.23
N ASP A 10 9.25 -18.86 -6.32
CA ASP A 10 10.45 -18.46 -7.03
C ASP A 10 11.33 -17.57 -6.13
N ASP A 11 12.63 -17.55 -6.40
CA ASP A 11 13.55 -16.71 -5.64
C ASP A 11 13.30 -15.24 -5.89
N LYS A 12 13.08 -14.85 -7.13
CA LYS A 12 12.85 -13.46 -7.53
C LYS A 12 11.37 -13.18 -7.70
N SER A 13 10.98 -11.95 -7.35
CA SER A 13 9.65 -11.46 -7.63
C SER A 13 9.43 -11.27 -9.12
N ASP A 14 8.21 -11.59 -9.59
CA ASP A 14 7.76 -11.24 -10.93
C ASP A 14 7.19 -9.80 -10.88
N VAL A 15 7.87 -8.89 -11.59
CA VAL A 15 7.55 -7.48 -11.54
C VAL A 15 7.55 -6.85 -12.93
N ASN A 16 6.76 -5.77 -13.08
CA ASN A 16 6.89 -4.83 -14.19
C ASN A 16 7.65 -3.60 -13.68
N VAL A 17 8.75 -3.25 -14.32
CA VAL A 17 9.44 -2.00 -14.03
C VAL A 17 8.65 -0.87 -14.66
N ILE A 18 8.06 -0.02 -13.82
CA ILE A 18 7.22 1.09 -14.26
C ILE A 18 8.04 2.35 -14.49
N ALA A 19 9.03 2.58 -13.65
CA ALA A 19 9.93 3.73 -13.78
C ALA A 19 11.33 3.33 -13.30
N ALA A 20 12.34 3.87 -13.97
CA ALA A 20 13.73 3.67 -13.59
C ALA A 20 14.51 4.95 -13.83
N SER A 21 15.45 5.27 -12.94
CA SER A 21 16.39 6.37 -13.12
C SER A 21 17.81 5.86 -13.33
N ALA A 22 18.68 6.76 -13.84
CA ALA A 22 20.10 6.46 -14.04
C ALA A 22 20.86 6.19 -12.73
N TYR A 23 20.25 6.48 -11.58
CA TYR A 23 20.87 6.36 -10.26
C TYR A 23 20.42 5.12 -9.49
N ASN A 24 20.08 4.05 -10.21
CA ASN A 24 19.68 2.77 -9.61
C ASN A 24 18.38 2.83 -8.77
N PHE A 25 17.52 3.81 -9.04
CA PHE A 25 16.20 3.89 -8.44
C PHE A 25 15.16 3.34 -9.41
N ARG A 26 14.30 2.43 -8.93
CA ARG A 26 13.23 1.83 -9.73
C ARG A 26 11.93 1.80 -8.95
N ILE A 27 10.83 1.89 -9.69
CA ILE A 27 9.49 1.58 -9.18
C ILE A 27 8.97 0.38 -9.97
N GLU A 28 8.56 -0.64 -9.25
CA GLU A 28 8.12 -1.92 -9.78
C GLU A 28 6.70 -2.21 -9.35
N LEU A 29 5.84 -2.59 -10.31
CA LEU A 29 4.55 -3.18 -10.00
C LEU A 29 4.76 -4.68 -9.82
N VAL A 30 4.44 -5.19 -8.64
CA VAL A 30 4.63 -6.60 -8.31
C VAL A 30 3.44 -7.42 -8.77
N LYS A 31 3.70 -8.46 -9.55
CA LYS A 31 2.69 -9.45 -9.94
C LYS A 31 2.71 -10.65 -9.00
N LYS A 32 3.88 -11.05 -8.57
CA LYS A 32 4.09 -12.17 -7.66
C LYS A 32 5.37 -11.96 -6.87
N VAL A 33 5.30 -12.08 -5.56
CA VAL A 33 6.46 -11.91 -4.67
C VAL A 33 7.34 -13.16 -4.72
N GLY A 34 8.67 -12.93 -4.83
CA GLY A 34 9.67 -13.96 -4.67
C GLY A 34 10.21 -14.05 -3.25
N LYS A 35 10.82 -15.19 -2.92
CA LYS A 35 11.38 -15.44 -1.57
C LYS A 35 12.37 -14.38 -1.12
N SER A 36 13.20 -13.88 -2.04
CA SER A 36 14.24 -12.92 -1.73
C SER A 36 13.71 -11.57 -1.23
N ASP A 37 12.47 -11.22 -1.57
CA ASP A 37 11.88 -9.94 -1.19
C ASP A 37 11.11 -9.98 0.13
N ILE A 38 10.77 -11.17 0.62
CA ILE A 38 9.98 -11.33 1.85
C ILE A 38 10.65 -10.65 3.06
N PRO A 39 11.94 -10.88 3.36
CA PRO A 39 12.57 -10.24 4.52
C PRO A 39 12.56 -8.71 4.44
N GLY A 40 12.87 -8.15 3.27
CA GLY A 40 12.89 -6.70 3.07
C GLY A 40 11.51 -6.06 3.26
N LEU A 41 10.46 -6.70 2.76
CA LEU A 41 9.08 -6.23 2.94
C LEU A 41 8.68 -6.25 4.42
N ILE A 42 9.01 -7.31 5.13
CA ILE A 42 8.72 -7.43 6.56
C ILE A 42 9.46 -6.32 7.33
N ASP A 43 10.75 -6.14 7.07
CA ASP A 43 11.56 -5.11 7.73
C ASP A 43 10.97 -3.70 7.52
N ILE A 44 10.60 -3.37 6.30
CA ILE A 44 10.01 -2.06 5.98
C ILE A 44 8.66 -1.88 6.70
N SER A 45 7.87 -2.93 6.82
CA SER A 45 6.57 -2.84 7.50
C SER A 45 6.71 -2.45 8.97
N HIS A 46 7.83 -2.78 9.62
CA HIS A 46 8.09 -2.37 11.00
C HIS A 46 8.20 -0.83 11.15
N CYS A 47 8.55 -0.12 10.09
CA CYS A 47 8.56 1.35 10.12
C CYS A 47 7.16 1.95 10.33
N MET A 48 6.10 1.19 10.08
CA MET A 48 4.71 1.63 10.30
C MET A 48 4.12 1.18 11.62
N ALA A 49 4.67 0.14 12.25
CA ALA A 49 4.06 -0.47 13.42
C ALA A 49 3.88 0.52 14.57
N ASP A 50 4.82 1.45 14.73
CA ASP A 50 4.78 2.47 15.78
C ASP A 50 3.63 3.46 15.59
N ARG A 51 3.21 3.70 14.34
CA ARG A 51 2.16 4.69 14.00
C ARG A 51 0.80 4.05 13.78
N PHE A 52 0.74 2.84 13.22
CA PHE A 52 -0.49 2.20 12.76
C PHE A 52 -0.80 0.89 13.50
N GLY A 53 0.05 0.47 14.43
CA GLY A 53 -0.13 -0.74 15.21
C GLY A 53 0.35 -2.00 14.49
N THR A 54 0.27 -3.14 15.20
CA THR A 54 0.80 -4.42 14.72
C THR A 54 0.02 -4.99 13.52
N GLN A 55 -1.24 -4.58 13.30
CA GLN A 55 -2.01 -5.03 12.13
C GLN A 55 -1.43 -4.52 10.81
N ALA A 56 -0.60 -3.48 10.84
CA ALA A 56 0.08 -2.96 9.66
C ALA A 56 1.31 -3.78 9.27
N LEU A 57 1.74 -4.70 10.12
CA LEU A 57 2.91 -5.52 9.84
C LEU A 57 2.64 -6.51 8.71
N LEU A 58 3.62 -6.60 7.80
CA LEU A 58 3.64 -7.67 6.82
C LEU A 58 4.23 -8.92 7.44
N THR A 59 3.66 -10.06 7.06
CA THR A 59 4.09 -11.38 7.49
C THR A 59 4.18 -12.29 6.27
N LYS A 60 4.82 -13.43 6.43
CA LYS A 60 4.85 -14.46 5.38
C LYS A 60 3.44 -14.90 4.95
N THR A 61 2.47 -14.79 5.86
CA THR A 61 1.08 -15.18 5.62
C THR A 61 0.31 -14.14 4.81
N ASN A 62 0.45 -12.85 5.16
CA ASN A 62 -0.38 -11.81 4.54
C ASN A 62 0.26 -11.20 3.28
N ILE A 63 1.57 -11.35 3.07
CA ILE A 63 2.23 -10.84 1.86
C ILE A 63 1.55 -11.35 0.59
N PRO A 64 1.30 -12.66 0.40
CA PRO A 64 0.63 -13.12 -0.81
C PRO A 64 -0.78 -12.58 -1.00
N LYS A 65 -1.47 -12.24 0.09
CA LYS A 65 -2.80 -11.66 0.05
C LYS A 65 -2.81 -10.26 -0.56
N TYR A 66 -1.76 -9.47 -0.32
CA TYR A 66 -1.71 -8.08 -0.74
C TYR A 66 -0.78 -7.82 -1.93
N PHE A 67 0.04 -8.80 -2.31
CA PHE A 67 0.99 -8.73 -3.44
C PHE A 67 0.66 -9.78 -4.46
N ASN A 68 -0.34 -9.52 -5.29
CA ASN A 68 -0.77 -10.43 -6.35
C ASN A 68 -1.35 -9.65 -7.53
N SER A 69 -1.81 -10.35 -8.57
CA SER A 69 -2.32 -9.74 -9.79
C SER A 69 -3.66 -9.01 -9.64
N GLU A 70 -4.38 -9.24 -8.55
CA GLU A 70 -5.67 -8.58 -8.27
C GLU A 70 -5.52 -7.30 -7.45
N THR A 71 -4.33 -7.06 -6.92
CA THR A 71 -3.99 -5.86 -6.15
C THR A 71 -3.06 -4.96 -6.94
N LEU A 72 -2.79 -3.76 -6.43
CA LEU A 72 -1.81 -2.84 -7.01
C LEU A 72 -0.67 -2.56 -6.02
N PRO A 73 0.26 -3.51 -5.87
CA PRO A 73 1.42 -3.33 -5.00
C PRO A 73 2.61 -2.81 -5.78
N PHE A 74 3.10 -1.64 -5.36
CA PHE A 74 4.29 -1.03 -5.95
C PHE A 74 5.45 -1.05 -4.96
N LEU A 75 6.64 -1.42 -5.43
CA LEU A 75 7.87 -1.33 -4.67
C LEU A 75 8.74 -0.21 -5.21
N ALA A 76 9.39 0.52 -4.32
CA ALA A 76 10.49 1.40 -4.65
C ALA A 76 11.80 0.71 -4.26
N ARG A 77 12.72 0.58 -5.22
CA ARG A 77 14.06 0.01 -4.98
C ARG A 77 15.13 1.06 -5.24
N TYR A 78 16.11 1.06 -4.39
CA TYR A 78 17.32 1.85 -4.58
C TYR A 78 18.53 0.95 -4.41
N LYS A 79 19.37 0.89 -5.45
CA LYS A 79 20.54 -0.02 -5.49
C LYS A 79 20.17 -1.47 -5.15
N GLY A 80 19.03 -1.94 -5.68
CA GLY A 80 18.54 -3.30 -5.46
C GLY A 80 17.80 -3.54 -4.14
N GLU A 81 17.83 -2.60 -3.21
CA GLU A 81 17.21 -2.71 -1.90
C GLU A 81 15.80 -2.08 -1.92
N ILE A 82 14.83 -2.75 -1.29
CA ILE A 82 13.49 -2.18 -1.13
C ILE A 82 13.57 -1.05 -0.11
N ILE A 83 13.16 0.15 -0.53
CA ILE A 83 13.16 1.34 0.33
C ILE A 83 11.76 1.82 0.68
N GLY A 84 10.75 1.28 0.05
CA GLY A 84 9.37 1.63 0.32
C GLY A 84 8.42 0.83 -0.52
N TYR A 85 7.13 0.91 -0.16
CA TYR A 85 6.07 0.30 -0.94
C TYR A 85 4.76 1.05 -0.73
N ILE A 86 3.85 0.87 -1.69
CA ILE A 86 2.46 1.30 -1.56
C ILE A 86 1.58 0.17 -2.09
N ILE A 87 0.55 -0.17 -1.34
CA ILE A 87 -0.32 -1.30 -1.67
C ILE A 87 -1.73 -0.83 -1.86
N GLY A 88 -2.26 -0.99 -3.06
CA GLY A 88 -3.67 -0.80 -3.35
C GLY A 88 -4.41 -2.13 -3.36
N VAL A 89 -5.55 -2.19 -2.70
CA VAL A 89 -6.36 -3.39 -2.58
C VAL A 89 -7.80 -3.03 -2.96
N PRO A 90 -8.48 -3.82 -3.80
CA PRO A 90 -9.91 -3.58 -4.06
C PRO A 90 -10.68 -3.46 -2.73
N LEU A 91 -11.53 -2.45 -2.63
CA LEU A 91 -12.28 -2.20 -1.39
C LEU A 91 -13.05 -3.43 -0.93
N GLU A 92 -13.53 -4.24 -1.88
CA GLU A 92 -14.29 -5.47 -1.60
C GLU A 92 -13.54 -6.53 -0.80
N TYR A 93 -12.20 -6.46 -0.76
CA TYR A 93 -11.41 -7.34 0.11
C TYR A 93 -11.74 -7.14 1.59
N PHE A 94 -12.27 -5.97 1.94
CA PHE A 94 -12.58 -5.59 3.32
C PHE A 94 -14.07 -5.63 3.62
N LYS A 95 -14.87 -6.33 2.81
CA LYS A 95 -16.34 -6.41 3.00
C LYS A 95 -16.76 -6.96 4.36
N GLN A 96 -15.88 -7.70 5.05
CA GLN A 96 -16.15 -8.21 6.41
C GLN A 96 -15.81 -7.19 7.49
N GLU A 97 -15.13 -6.10 7.14
CA GLU A 97 -14.78 -5.06 8.08
C GLU A 97 -15.90 -4.03 8.16
N SER A 98 -16.34 -3.71 9.38
CA SER A 98 -17.46 -2.79 9.58
C SER A 98 -17.22 -1.42 8.96
N TRP A 99 -15.98 -0.93 8.98
CA TRP A 99 -15.64 0.39 8.44
C TRP A 99 -15.87 0.49 6.92
N ALA A 100 -15.73 -0.62 6.18
CA ALA A 100 -15.93 -0.60 4.74
C ALA A 100 -17.38 -0.33 4.34
N HIS A 101 -18.33 -0.68 5.19
CA HIS A 101 -19.75 -0.49 4.92
C HIS A 101 -20.19 0.98 4.98
N PHE A 102 -19.39 1.87 5.51
CA PHE A 102 -19.65 3.31 5.43
C PHE A 102 -19.34 3.90 4.05
N ASP A 103 -18.65 3.16 3.20
CA ASP A 103 -18.38 3.62 1.84
C ASP A 103 -19.49 3.17 0.91
N VAL A 104 -20.17 4.15 0.31
CA VAL A 104 -21.28 3.89 -0.63
C VAL A 104 -20.82 3.17 -1.89
N ASN A 105 -19.53 3.12 -2.16
CA ASN A 105 -18.95 2.45 -3.31
C ASN A 105 -18.59 0.99 -3.05
N LEU A 106 -18.75 0.50 -1.83
CA LEU A 106 -18.53 -0.91 -1.55
C LEU A 106 -19.42 -1.78 -2.45
N SER A 107 -18.85 -2.78 -3.06
CA SER A 107 -19.45 -3.70 -4.04
C SER A 107 -19.66 -3.12 -5.45
N LYS A 108 -19.31 -1.87 -5.70
CA LYS A 108 -19.35 -1.28 -7.05
C LYS A 108 -18.12 -1.60 -7.88
N LYS A 109 -17.09 -2.18 -7.28
CA LYS A 109 -15.83 -2.57 -7.95
C LYS A 109 -15.13 -1.40 -8.66
N ASN A 110 -15.24 -0.21 -8.10
CA ASN A 110 -14.69 1.02 -8.66
C ASN A 110 -13.74 1.75 -7.71
N THR A 111 -13.47 1.17 -6.54
CA THR A 111 -12.71 1.82 -5.46
C THR A 111 -11.51 0.97 -5.04
N LEU A 112 -10.35 1.60 -5.07
CA LEU A 112 -9.10 1.01 -4.60
C LEU A 112 -8.80 1.56 -3.21
N TYR A 113 -8.62 0.67 -2.24
CA TYR A 113 -8.24 1.05 -0.89
C TYR A 113 -6.72 1.02 -0.75
N THR A 114 -6.14 2.11 -0.31
CA THR A 114 -4.71 2.17 -0.02
C THR A 114 -4.46 1.54 1.35
N TYR A 115 -4.07 0.28 1.31
CA TYR A 115 -3.83 -0.52 2.52
C TYR A 115 -2.61 -0.03 3.29
N ALA A 116 -1.54 0.34 2.57
CA ALA A 116 -0.30 0.79 3.18
C ALA A 116 0.47 1.69 2.23
N PHE A 117 1.16 2.67 2.80
CA PHE A 117 2.15 3.49 2.12
C PHE A 117 3.30 3.72 3.09
N VAL A 118 4.46 3.13 2.79
CA VAL A 118 5.62 3.17 3.67
C VAL A 118 6.85 3.54 2.88
N VAL A 119 7.63 4.46 3.43
CA VAL A 119 9.01 4.71 2.97
C VAL A 119 9.92 4.51 4.18
N ASN A 120 11.00 3.75 4.00
CA ASN A 120 12.00 3.57 5.04
C ASN A 120 12.43 4.93 5.58
N SER A 121 12.47 5.08 6.91
CA SER A 121 12.77 6.35 7.59
C SER A 121 14.07 6.98 7.12
N LYS A 122 15.05 6.17 6.73
CA LYS A 122 16.33 6.60 6.18
C LYS A 122 16.19 7.41 4.87
N TYR A 123 15.12 7.19 4.12
CA TYR A 123 14.87 7.81 2.82
C TYR A 123 13.71 8.82 2.82
N ARG A 124 13.02 8.98 3.94
CA ARG A 124 11.90 9.94 4.05
C ARG A 124 12.39 11.36 3.83
N GLY A 125 11.62 12.12 3.01
CA GLY A 125 11.94 13.50 2.70
C GLY A 125 13.19 13.70 1.87
N LYS A 126 13.77 12.61 1.35
CA LYS A 126 14.96 12.65 0.50
C LYS A 126 14.62 12.17 -0.91
N GLY A 127 15.17 12.81 -1.92
CA GLY A 127 15.09 12.37 -3.31
C GLY A 127 13.70 12.33 -3.92
N GLY A 128 12.64 12.69 -3.19
CA GLY A 128 11.27 12.64 -3.67
C GLY A 128 10.74 11.23 -3.92
N TYR A 129 11.34 10.21 -3.33
CA TYR A 129 10.99 8.81 -3.58
C TYR A 129 9.53 8.50 -3.24
N GLY A 130 9.06 8.94 -2.09
CA GLY A 130 7.68 8.73 -1.66
C GLY A 130 6.67 9.44 -2.57
N LYS A 131 6.96 10.67 -2.97
CA LYS A 131 6.08 11.43 -3.89
C LYS A 131 6.00 10.75 -5.25
N THR A 132 7.10 10.26 -5.77
CA THR A 132 7.14 9.55 -7.05
C THR A 132 6.36 8.25 -6.97
N LEU A 133 6.55 7.47 -5.91
CA LEU A 133 5.84 6.23 -5.68
C LEU A 133 4.32 6.47 -5.64
N LYS A 134 3.87 7.45 -4.86
CA LYS A 134 2.45 7.80 -4.74
C LYS A 134 1.85 8.27 -6.06
N ARG A 135 2.55 9.12 -6.79
CA ARG A 135 2.11 9.62 -8.09
C ARG A 135 1.91 8.49 -9.09
N ILE A 136 2.84 7.57 -9.18
CA ILE A 136 2.76 6.42 -10.08
C ILE A 136 1.60 5.52 -9.68
N TYR A 137 1.44 5.25 -8.40
CA TYR A 137 0.32 4.46 -7.88
C TYR A 137 -1.03 5.05 -8.26
N ILE A 138 -1.24 6.34 -8.01
CA ILE A 138 -2.50 7.02 -8.33
C ILE A 138 -2.78 6.99 -9.83
N ASN A 139 -1.76 7.26 -10.66
CA ASN A 139 -1.92 7.24 -12.11
C ASN A 139 -2.30 5.85 -12.64
N TRP A 140 -1.70 4.79 -12.08
CA TRP A 140 -2.02 3.43 -12.46
C TRP A 140 -3.42 3.02 -12.01
N ALA A 141 -3.83 3.42 -10.81
CA ALA A 141 -5.19 3.18 -10.33
C ALA A 141 -6.23 3.73 -11.30
N LYS A 142 -6.03 4.96 -11.77
CA LYS A 142 -6.92 5.60 -12.77
C LYS A 142 -6.96 4.81 -14.08
N LYS A 143 -5.83 4.27 -14.53
CA LYS A 143 -5.77 3.45 -15.75
C LYS A 143 -6.43 2.10 -15.60
N GLN A 144 -6.56 1.59 -14.37
CA GLN A 144 -7.07 0.27 -14.05
C GLN A 144 -8.56 0.24 -13.70
N LYS A 145 -9.36 1.19 -14.13
CA LYS A 145 -10.81 1.26 -13.90
C LYS A 145 -11.23 1.76 -12.51
N TYR A 146 -10.30 2.19 -11.66
CA TYR A 146 -10.65 2.72 -10.36
C TYR A 146 -11.03 4.18 -10.47
N THR A 147 -12.30 4.47 -10.19
CA THR A 147 -12.81 5.84 -10.11
C THR A 147 -12.32 6.54 -8.86
N TYR A 148 -12.22 5.77 -7.76
CA TYR A 148 -11.87 6.30 -6.45
C TYR A 148 -10.69 5.56 -5.84
N VAL A 149 -9.88 6.32 -5.12
CA VAL A 149 -8.83 5.79 -4.23
C VAL A 149 -9.16 6.27 -2.83
N THR A 150 -9.21 5.34 -1.89
CA THR A 150 -9.53 5.60 -0.48
C THR A 150 -8.42 5.13 0.44
N GLY A 151 -8.53 5.47 1.69
CA GLY A 151 -7.64 5.00 2.72
C GLY A 151 -7.95 5.64 4.06
N HIS A 152 -7.28 5.17 5.11
CA HIS A 152 -7.30 5.76 6.41
C HIS A 152 -5.96 6.44 6.69
N VAL A 153 -6.00 7.67 7.15
CA VAL A 153 -4.83 8.44 7.58
C VAL A 153 -5.15 9.13 8.90
N GLU A 154 -4.12 9.46 9.66
CA GLU A 154 -4.30 10.29 10.86
C GLU A 154 -5.01 11.59 10.50
N GLN A 155 -5.87 12.04 11.41
CA GLN A 155 -6.64 13.26 11.23
C GLN A 155 -5.73 14.44 10.88
N GLY A 156 -6.11 15.19 9.84
CA GLY A 156 -5.36 16.33 9.32
C GLY A 156 -4.44 16.03 8.16
N ILE A 157 -4.07 14.75 7.93
CA ILE A 157 -3.18 14.38 6.82
C ILE A 157 -3.89 14.51 5.47
N ALA A 158 -5.16 14.09 5.38
CA ALA A 158 -5.91 14.13 4.12
C ALA A 158 -6.06 15.54 3.54
N ARG A 159 -6.03 16.57 4.37
CA ARG A 159 -6.08 17.97 3.93
C ARG A 159 -4.89 18.39 3.07
N ARG A 160 -3.79 17.65 3.15
CA ARG A 160 -2.58 17.89 2.35
C ARG A 160 -2.65 17.25 0.98
N PHE A 161 -3.69 16.45 0.73
CA PHE A 161 -3.88 15.79 -0.54
C PHE A 161 -4.50 16.77 -1.55
N HIS A 162 -4.52 16.36 -2.79
CA HIS A 162 -5.00 17.18 -3.90
C HIS A 162 -6.48 17.58 -3.73
N ALA A 163 -6.91 18.65 -4.42
CA ALA A 163 -8.23 19.30 -4.29
C ALA A 163 -9.45 18.39 -4.44
N ARG A 164 -9.33 17.21 -5.03
CA ARG A 164 -10.44 16.26 -5.21
C ARG A 164 -10.48 15.20 -4.13
N THR A 165 -10.05 15.53 -2.93
CA THR A 165 -10.10 14.64 -1.77
C THR A 165 -11.19 15.12 -0.83
N GLU A 166 -12.08 14.20 -0.45
CA GLU A 166 -13.08 14.45 0.59
C GLU A 166 -12.84 13.51 1.79
N ILE A 167 -13.23 13.99 2.96
CA ILE A 167 -13.21 13.17 4.17
C ILE A 167 -14.61 12.60 4.32
N VAL A 168 -14.73 11.27 4.21
CA VAL A 168 -16.00 10.56 4.26
C VAL A 168 -16.43 10.32 5.69
N LYS A 169 -15.50 9.97 6.56
CA LYS A 169 -15.79 9.64 7.95
C LYS A 169 -14.55 9.80 8.83
N VAL A 170 -14.78 10.20 10.07
CA VAL A 170 -13.75 10.24 11.11
C VAL A 170 -13.96 9.06 12.05
N PHE A 171 -12.89 8.33 12.33
CA PHE A 171 -12.87 7.24 13.29
C PHE A 171 -12.07 7.69 14.51
N PRO A 172 -12.72 7.93 15.67
CA PRO A 172 -12.01 8.37 16.88
C PRO A 172 -10.96 7.39 17.37
N GLU A 173 -11.20 6.10 17.11
CA GLU A 173 -10.27 5.03 17.39
C GLU A 173 -10.09 4.18 16.13
N TRP A 174 -8.86 3.77 15.87
CA TRP A 174 -8.52 2.95 14.71
C TRP A 174 -7.64 1.78 15.15
N TYR A 175 -8.23 0.57 15.17
CA TYR A 175 -7.55 -0.68 15.58
C TYR A 175 -6.74 -0.52 16.89
N GLY A 176 -7.41 -0.03 17.95
CA GLY A 176 -6.79 0.15 19.26
C GLY A 176 -5.92 1.39 19.41
N LEU A 177 -5.69 2.13 18.35
CA LEU A 177 -5.02 3.43 18.40
C LEU A 177 -6.03 4.49 18.84
N LYS A 178 -5.68 5.24 19.87
CA LYS A 178 -6.53 6.32 20.43
C LYS A 178 -6.39 7.64 19.68
N THR A 179 -5.75 7.64 18.53
CA THR A 179 -5.61 8.80 17.67
C THR A 179 -6.72 8.75 16.61
N PRO A 180 -7.45 9.85 16.37
CA PRO A 180 -8.47 9.87 15.32
C PRO A 180 -7.86 9.64 13.94
N PHE A 181 -8.53 8.81 13.13
CA PHE A 181 -8.19 8.58 11.74
C PHE A 181 -9.34 9.03 10.85
N GLU A 182 -8.99 9.52 9.67
CA GLU A 182 -9.94 9.94 8.66
C GLU A 182 -9.95 8.97 7.50
N TYR A 183 -11.14 8.53 7.11
CA TYR A 183 -11.36 7.79 5.88
C TYR A 183 -11.61 8.80 4.77
N TYR A 184 -10.68 8.89 3.82
CA TYR A 184 -10.76 9.83 2.71
C TYR A 184 -11.14 9.12 1.42
N ARG A 185 -11.67 9.91 0.48
CA ARG A 185 -11.93 9.48 -0.91
C ARG A 185 -11.32 10.49 -1.86
N ARG A 186 -10.52 9.98 -2.78
CA ARG A 186 -9.97 10.77 -3.90
C ARG A 186 -10.63 10.33 -5.19
N SER A 187 -10.94 11.30 -6.04
CA SER A 187 -11.47 11.05 -7.38
C SER A 187 -10.51 11.51 -8.47
#